data_3218431bcf6e83ea7f98e49d9ee052d2
#
_entry.id   3218431bcf6e83ea7f98e49d9ee052d2
#
_cell.length_a   1.000
_cell.length_b   1.000
_cell.length_c   1.000
_cell.angle_alpha   90.00
_cell.angle_beta   90.00
_cell.angle_gamma   90.00
#
_symmetry.space_group_name_H-M   'P 1'
#
loop_
_entity.id
_entity.type
_entity.pdbx_description
1 polymer ?
#
loop_
_entity_poly.entity_id
_entity_poly.type
_entity_poly.pdbx_seq_one_letter_code
_entity_poly.pdbx_strand_id
1 'polypeptide(L)'
;MTKVTMMLMAVLLMAACATLTPEEKAAREAATKESVKTAVASQKYKIYVTSMKPMRGNERTISGFWLKVDSTMVDCMLPYAGLDDIPHPKTRGEVRAGSKMEFKSEIKDYVLSIQPKDQRAIVSFKASDHGFECKFTVIIENTGGAKIHVEPEKRDFIDYEGDVRL
;
A
#
# COMPACT_ATOMS: atom_id res chain seq x y z
N MET A 1 -4.70 -50.86 -24.34
CA MET A 1 -4.27 -50.23 -23.04
C MET A 1 -4.11 -48.72 -23.12
N THR A 2 -3.94 -48.10 -24.28
CA THR A 2 -3.71 -46.64 -24.42
C THR A 2 -4.93 -45.74 -24.25
N LYS A 3 -6.15 -46.23 -24.41
CA LYS A 3 -7.38 -45.43 -24.29
C LYS A 3 -7.84 -45.21 -22.84
N VAL A 4 -7.54 -46.13 -21.93
CA VAL A 4 -7.92 -46.04 -20.50
C VAL A 4 -7.00 -45.09 -19.76
N THR A 5 -5.70 -45.06 -20.11
CA THR A 5 -4.74 -44.12 -19.51
C THR A 5 -5.00 -42.66 -19.92
N MET A 6 -5.52 -42.41 -21.11
CA MET A 6 -5.83 -41.07 -21.60
C MET A 6 -7.10 -40.52 -20.93
N MET A 7 -8.07 -41.39 -20.55
CA MET A 7 -9.27 -40.98 -19.85
C MET A 7 -9.01 -40.68 -18.36
N LEU A 8 -8.06 -41.37 -17.73
CA LEU A 8 -7.68 -41.12 -16.35
C LEU A 8 -6.94 -39.77 -16.18
N MET A 9 -6.16 -39.37 -17.23
CA MET A 9 -5.42 -38.10 -17.21
C MET A 9 -6.33 -36.87 -17.42
N ALA A 10 -7.45 -37.04 -18.12
CA ALA A 10 -8.45 -35.98 -18.33
C ALA A 10 -9.25 -35.67 -17.06
N VAL A 11 -9.45 -36.65 -16.17
CA VAL A 11 -10.18 -36.43 -14.88
C VAL A 11 -9.32 -35.70 -13.85
N LEU A 12 -8.02 -35.83 -13.89
CA LEU A 12 -7.07 -35.12 -13.02
C LEU A 12 -6.94 -33.61 -13.33
N LEU A 13 -7.25 -33.20 -14.55
CA LEU A 13 -7.19 -31.78 -14.99
C LEU A 13 -8.44 -30.96 -14.62
N MET A 14 -9.54 -31.59 -14.23
CA MET A 14 -10.78 -30.93 -13.82
C MET A 14 -10.78 -30.52 -12.34
N ALA A 15 -9.81 -30.92 -11.53
CA ALA A 15 -9.73 -30.60 -10.10
C ALA A 15 -9.07 -29.24 -9.79
N ALA A 16 -8.65 -28.45 -10.79
CA ALA A 16 -7.88 -27.22 -10.61
C ALA A 16 -8.72 -25.95 -10.42
N CYS A 17 -10.05 -26.04 -10.42
CA CYS A 17 -10.95 -24.92 -10.06
C CYS A 17 -11.76 -25.26 -8.79
N ALA A 18 -11.09 -25.73 -7.75
CA ALA A 18 -11.72 -25.87 -6.46
C ALA A 18 -11.98 -24.47 -5.88
N THR A 19 -13.20 -23.99 -5.95
CA THR A 19 -13.66 -22.88 -5.13
C THR A 19 -13.41 -23.25 -3.67
N LEU A 20 -12.60 -22.42 -2.99
CA LEU A 20 -12.27 -22.60 -1.58
C LEU A 20 -13.56 -22.84 -0.78
N THR A 21 -13.55 -23.84 0.08
CA THR A 21 -14.69 -24.09 1.00
C THR A 21 -14.86 -22.88 1.95
N PRO A 22 -16.05 -22.66 2.49
CA PRO A 22 -16.27 -21.59 3.46
C PRO A 22 -15.29 -21.65 4.66
N GLU A 23 -14.93 -22.85 5.09
CA GLU A 23 -13.97 -23.06 6.19
C GLU A 23 -12.55 -22.68 5.79
N GLU A 24 -12.09 -23.06 4.59
CA GLU A 24 -10.76 -22.68 4.07
C GLU A 24 -10.67 -21.16 3.86
N LYS A 25 -11.75 -20.54 3.40
CA LYS A 25 -11.83 -19.08 3.27
C LYS A 25 -11.71 -18.39 4.61
N ALA A 26 -12.47 -18.83 5.62
CA ALA A 26 -12.39 -18.29 6.97
C ALA A 26 -11.02 -18.48 7.62
N ALA A 27 -10.40 -19.65 7.44
CA ALA A 27 -9.04 -19.93 7.93
C ALA A 27 -8.00 -19.02 7.27
N ARG A 28 -8.12 -18.79 5.96
CA ARG A 28 -7.23 -17.90 5.21
C ARG A 28 -7.40 -16.44 5.62
N GLU A 29 -8.62 -15.98 5.84
CA GLU A 29 -8.91 -14.64 6.34
C GLU A 29 -8.33 -14.43 7.75
N ALA A 30 -8.48 -15.41 8.65
CA ALA A 30 -7.91 -15.37 9.99
C ALA A 30 -6.37 -15.32 9.95
N ALA A 31 -5.73 -16.13 9.10
CA ALA A 31 -4.29 -16.12 8.92
C ALA A 31 -3.78 -14.78 8.36
N THR A 32 -4.48 -14.21 7.38
CA THR A 32 -4.15 -12.89 6.82
C THR A 32 -4.24 -11.81 7.89
N LYS A 33 -5.31 -11.81 8.69
CA LYS A 33 -5.51 -10.87 9.80
C LYS A 33 -4.36 -10.89 10.81
N GLU A 34 -3.94 -12.07 11.25
CA GLU A 34 -2.85 -12.21 12.21
C GLU A 34 -1.50 -11.79 11.61
N SER A 35 -1.26 -12.14 10.35
CA SER A 35 -0.05 -11.73 9.63
C SER A 35 0.04 -10.21 9.48
N VAL A 36 -1.04 -9.55 9.08
CA VAL A 36 -1.12 -8.09 8.97
C VAL A 36 -0.86 -7.42 10.32
N LYS A 37 -1.52 -7.90 11.37
CA LYS A 37 -1.33 -7.38 12.73
C LYS A 37 0.12 -7.49 13.20
N THR A 38 0.75 -8.65 12.97
CA THR A 38 2.16 -8.90 13.31
C THR A 38 3.09 -7.98 12.53
N ALA A 39 2.87 -7.82 11.23
CA ALA A 39 3.67 -6.97 10.37
C ALA A 39 3.61 -5.50 10.78
N VAL A 40 2.41 -5.00 11.09
CA VAL A 40 2.21 -3.62 11.54
C VAL A 40 2.85 -3.40 12.92
N ALA A 41 2.66 -4.33 13.86
CA ALA A 41 3.25 -4.26 15.19
C ALA A 41 4.79 -4.31 15.15
N SER A 42 5.37 -5.09 14.24
CA SER A 42 6.82 -5.17 14.03
C SER A 42 7.38 -4.05 13.16
N GLN A 43 6.54 -3.15 12.65
CA GLN A 43 6.91 -2.09 11.70
C GLN A 43 7.61 -2.63 10.45
N LYS A 44 7.14 -3.76 9.93
CA LYS A 44 7.69 -4.41 8.74
C LYS A 44 6.57 -4.78 7.78
N TYR A 45 6.26 -3.88 6.86
CA TYR A 45 5.23 -4.09 5.85
C TYR A 45 5.52 -3.30 4.58
N LYS A 46 4.95 -3.78 3.47
CA LYS A 46 5.00 -3.10 2.18
C LYS A 46 3.59 -2.99 1.62
N ILE A 47 3.19 -1.79 1.24
CA ILE A 47 1.91 -1.50 0.60
C ILE A 47 2.18 -1.27 -0.88
N TYR A 48 1.55 -2.06 -1.74
CA TYR A 48 1.51 -1.82 -3.18
C TYR A 48 0.29 -1.01 -3.51
N VAL A 49 0.53 0.14 -4.13
CA VAL A 49 -0.51 1.12 -4.40
C VAL A 49 -1.17 0.82 -5.74
N THR A 50 -2.50 0.85 -5.76
CA THR A 50 -3.34 0.54 -6.92
C THR A 50 -4.12 1.75 -7.42
N SER A 51 -4.38 2.74 -6.55
CA SER A 51 -4.98 4.00 -6.96
C SER A 51 -4.38 5.19 -6.24
N MET A 52 -4.54 6.37 -6.84
CA MET A 52 -4.21 7.65 -6.22
C MET A 52 -5.32 8.67 -6.47
N LYS A 53 -5.57 9.51 -5.48
CA LYS A 53 -6.51 10.63 -5.54
C LYS A 53 -5.80 11.91 -5.10
N PRO A 54 -5.39 12.77 -6.04
CA PRO A 54 -4.82 14.08 -5.72
C PRO A 54 -5.86 14.97 -5.02
N MET A 55 -5.40 15.92 -4.21
CA MET A 55 -6.26 16.95 -3.62
C MET A 55 -7.12 17.66 -4.69
N ARG A 56 -6.54 17.89 -5.87
CA ARG A 56 -7.21 18.50 -7.03
C ARG A 56 -7.18 17.54 -8.19
N GLY A 57 -8.32 16.95 -8.50
CA GLY A 57 -8.44 16.03 -9.62
C GLY A 57 -9.20 14.76 -9.31
N ASN A 58 -9.28 13.89 -10.31
CA ASN A 58 -9.97 12.62 -10.20
C ASN A 58 -9.04 11.52 -9.70
N GLU A 59 -9.63 10.53 -9.09
CA GLU A 59 -8.95 9.28 -8.77
C GLU A 59 -8.43 8.60 -10.05
N ARG A 60 -7.24 8.01 -9.96
CA ARG A 60 -6.56 7.34 -11.07
C ARG A 60 -6.04 5.97 -10.62
N THR A 61 -6.27 4.98 -11.43
CA THR A 61 -5.61 3.67 -11.27
C THR A 61 -4.13 3.79 -11.64
N ILE A 62 -3.28 3.24 -10.79
CA ILE A 62 -1.82 3.25 -10.95
C ILE A 62 -1.24 1.87 -10.65
N SER A 63 -0.02 1.61 -11.06
CA SER A 63 0.68 0.36 -10.77
C SER A 63 2.19 0.58 -10.71
N GLY A 64 2.89 -0.35 -10.03
CA GLY A 64 4.35 -0.27 -9.91
C GLY A 64 4.84 0.67 -8.81
N PHE A 65 3.95 1.13 -7.92
CA PHE A 65 4.27 2.04 -6.82
C PHE A 65 4.08 1.38 -5.47
N TRP A 66 4.84 1.82 -4.47
CA TRP A 66 4.79 1.24 -3.13
C TRP A 66 5.22 2.21 -2.04
N LEU A 67 4.81 1.86 -0.82
CA LEU A 67 5.34 2.38 0.43
C LEU A 67 5.82 1.20 1.27
N LYS A 68 7.11 1.13 1.58
CA LYS A 68 7.69 0.10 2.46
C LYS A 68 8.12 0.73 3.77
N VAL A 69 7.66 0.18 4.87
CA VAL A 69 8.14 0.47 6.21
C VAL A 69 8.99 -0.72 6.69
N ASP A 70 10.19 -0.44 7.17
CA ASP A 70 11.13 -1.44 7.66
C ASP A 70 11.81 -0.91 8.94
N SER A 71 11.16 -1.18 10.07
CA SER A 71 11.57 -0.71 11.40
C SER A 71 11.66 0.82 11.47
N THR A 72 12.83 1.38 11.40
CA THR A 72 13.09 2.82 11.50
C THR A 72 13.18 3.53 10.14
N MET A 73 13.03 2.79 9.05
CA MET A 73 13.22 3.31 7.69
C MET A 73 11.94 3.21 6.87
N VAL A 74 11.67 4.23 6.08
CA VAL A 74 10.67 4.20 5.02
C VAL A 74 11.36 4.25 3.66
N ASP A 75 10.92 3.40 2.75
CA ASP A 75 11.27 3.40 1.33
C ASP A 75 9.99 3.73 0.55
N CYS A 76 9.95 4.90 -0.03
CA CYS A 76 8.79 5.48 -0.70
C CYS A 76 9.04 5.58 -2.19
N MET A 77 8.14 5.02 -2.97
CA MET A 77 8.04 5.21 -4.41
C MET A 77 6.58 5.41 -4.77
N LEU A 78 6.12 6.66 -4.69
CA LEU A 78 4.72 7.04 -4.95
C LEU A 78 4.66 8.08 -6.08
N PRO A 79 3.67 8.01 -6.98
CA PRO A 79 3.47 9.04 -7.99
C PRO A 79 2.93 10.30 -7.29
N TYR A 80 3.35 11.47 -7.74
CA TYR A 80 2.84 12.73 -7.24
C TYR A 80 2.12 13.51 -8.34
N ALA A 81 0.95 14.03 -8.02
CA ALA A 81 0.20 14.94 -8.88
C ALA A 81 -0.50 15.99 -7.99
N GLY A 82 0.01 17.19 -7.98
CA GLY A 82 -0.49 18.29 -7.17
C GLY A 82 0.26 19.57 -7.47
N LEU A 83 -0.09 20.65 -6.79
CA LEU A 83 0.68 21.88 -6.82
C LEU A 83 1.86 21.78 -5.86
N ASP A 84 2.94 22.43 -6.24
CA ASP A 84 4.18 22.49 -5.50
C ASP A 84 4.53 23.97 -5.30
N ASP A 85 4.56 24.40 -4.05
CA ASP A 85 4.98 25.75 -3.67
C ASP A 85 6.51 25.88 -3.54
N ILE A 86 7.24 24.81 -3.88
CA ILE A 86 8.71 24.85 -3.89
C ILE A 86 9.16 25.67 -5.10
N PRO A 87 9.99 26.72 -4.91
CA PRO A 87 10.50 27.50 -6.01
C PRO A 87 11.39 26.67 -6.94
N HIS A 88 10.92 26.35 -8.11
CA HIS A 88 11.72 25.77 -9.18
C HIS A 88 12.31 26.87 -10.04
N PRO A 89 13.61 26.82 -10.39
CA PRO A 89 14.27 27.91 -11.13
C PRO A 89 13.70 28.14 -12.54
N LYS A 90 12.79 27.31 -13.03
CA LYS A 90 12.27 27.40 -14.41
C LYS A 90 10.75 27.35 -14.57
N THR A 91 9.98 27.03 -13.55
CA THR A 91 8.51 26.98 -13.68
C THR A 91 7.84 27.26 -12.33
N ARG A 92 7.08 28.35 -12.31
CA ARG A 92 6.30 28.74 -11.14
C ARG A 92 5.03 27.87 -11.10
N GLY A 93 4.95 26.96 -10.12
CA GLY A 93 3.66 26.41 -9.67
C GLY A 93 3.09 25.18 -10.36
N GLU A 94 3.71 24.61 -11.38
CA GLU A 94 3.22 23.37 -11.99
C GLU A 94 4.18 22.20 -11.75
N VAL A 95 3.73 21.23 -10.97
CA VAL A 95 4.38 19.92 -10.95
C VAL A 95 4.05 19.22 -12.25
N ARG A 96 5.07 18.87 -13.01
CA ARG A 96 4.89 18.09 -14.25
C ARG A 96 4.13 16.80 -13.94
N ALA A 97 3.11 16.50 -14.72
CA ALA A 97 2.46 15.20 -14.73
C ALA A 97 3.54 14.11 -14.81
N GLY A 98 3.59 13.21 -13.81
CA GLY A 98 4.59 12.15 -13.73
C GLY A 98 5.73 12.39 -12.73
N SER A 99 5.68 13.44 -11.90
CA SER A 99 6.61 13.54 -10.77
C SER A 99 6.38 12.39 -9.77
N LYS A 100 7.43 12.03 -9.06
CA LYS A 100 7.40 10.95 -8.07
C LYS A 100 7.92 11.49 -6.74
N MET A 101 7.37 10.96 -5.66
CA MET A 101 8.03 10.95 -4.36
C MET A 101 8.83 9.65 -4.31
N GLU A 102 10.14 9.75 -4.53
CA GLU A 102 11.04 8.60 -4.54
C GLU A 102 12.20 8.89 -3.60
N PHE A 103 12.13 8.32 -2.41
CA PHE A 103 13.12 8.54 -1.37
C PHE A 103 13.18 7.37 -0.39
N LYS A 104 14.31 7.29 0.30
CA LYS A 104 14.51 6.44 1.47
C LYS A 104 14.96 7.32 2.63
N SER A 105 14.25 7.26 3.74
CA SER A 105 14.46 8.15 4.87
C SER A 105 14.22 7.45 6.19
N GLU A 106 14.80 7.99 7.24
CA GLU A 106 14.48 7.61 8.61
C GLU A 106 13.07 8.06 8.98
N ILE A 107 12.34 7.18 9.67
CA ILE A 107 11.01 7.44 10.22
C ILE A 107 11.16 8.21 11.55
N LYS A 108 10.37 9.27 11.69
CA LYS A 108 10.23 10.05 12.93
C LYS A 108 8.80 10.01 13.41
N ASP A 109 8.61 10.16 14.72
CA ASP A 109 7.30 10.28 15.36
C ASP A 109 6.34 9.14 14.99
N TYR A 110 6.83 7.89 14.93
CA TYR A 110 5.98 6.73 14.61
C TYR A 110 4.99 6.46 15.73
N VAL A 111 3.70 6.51 15.42
CA VAL A 111 2.59 6.21 16.33
C VAL A 111 1.71 5.15 15.71
N LEU A 112 1.44 4.09 16.44
CA LEU A 112 0.52 3.01 16.08
C LEU A 112 -0.69 3.06 17.00
N SER A 113 -1.89 3.15 16.43
CA SER A 113 -3.17 3.02 17.10
C SER A 113 -3.96 1.86 16.51
N ILE A 114 -4.25 0.87 17.31
CA ILE A 114 -5.09 -0.27 16.90
C ILE A 114 -6.51 0.01 17.35
N GLN A 115 -7.47 -0.03 16.40
CA GLN A 115 -8.89 0.15 16.65
C GLN A 115 -9.61 -1.20 16.56
N PRO A 116 -9.85 -1.90 17.70
CA PRO A 116 -10.41 -3.26 17.69
C PRO A 116 -11.82 -3.31 17.11
N LYS A 117 -12.65 -2.26 17.35
CA LYS A 117 -14.03 -2.19 16.85
C LYS A 117 -14.09 -2.16 15.32
N ASP A 118 -13.22 -1.37 14.71
CA ASP A 118 -13.19 -1.18 13.25
C ASP A 118 -12.25 -2.16 12.56
N GLN A 119 -11.59 -3.01 13.33
CA GLN A 119 -10.64 -4.02 12.84
C GLN A 119 -9.54 -3.42 11.94
N ARG A 120 -9.04 -2.27 12.30
CA ARG A 120 -8.02 -1.53 11.54
C ARG A 120 -6.91 -1.02 12.45
N ALA A 121 -5.73 -0.88 11.85
CA ALA A 121 -4.60 -0.18 12.44
C ALA A 121 -4.43 1.19 11.76
N ILE A 122 -4.17 2.21 12.56
CA ILE A 122 -3.82 3.54 12.07
C ILE A 122 -2.38 3.79 12.48
N VAL A 123 -1.53 4.02 11.49
CA VAL A 123 -0.12 4.36 11.67
C VAL A 123 0.09 5.79 11.22
N SER A 124 0.76 6.60 12.02
CA SER A 124 1.20 7.92 11.60
C SER A 124 2.70 8.08 11.83
N PHE A 125 3.39 8.72 10.92
CA PHE A 125 4.82 9.00 11.03
C PHE A 125 5.22 10.15 10.11
N LYS A 126 6.44 10.64 10.31
CA LYS A 126 7.08 11.63 9.45
C LYS A 126 8.31 11.04 8.77
N ALA A 127 8.60 11.53 7.58
CA ALA A 127 9.80 11.19 6.82
C ALA A 127 10.28 12.42 6.03
N SER A 128 11.50 12.39 5.50
CA SER A 128 12.04 13.50 4.72
C SER A 128 12.17 13.12 3.25
N ASP A 129 11.53 13.90 2.38
CA ASP A 129 11.71 13.86 0.92
C ASP A 129 12.64 15.01 0.53
N HIS A 130 13.93 14.68 0.27
CA HIS A 130 14.95 15.67 -0.14
C HIS A 130 15.05 16.92 0.76
N GLY A 131 14.87 16.73 2.07
CA GLY A 131 14.94 17.82 3.06
C GLY A 131 13.60 18.47 3.41
N PHE A 132 12.51 18.09 2.74
CA PHE A 132 11.15 18.51 3.08
C PHE A 132 10.44 17.46 3.92
N GLU A 133 9.73 17.88 4.96
CA GLU A 133 8.97 16.97 5.80
C GLU A 133 7.72 16.46 5.06
N CYS A 134 7.51 15.16 5.11
CA CYS A 134 6.28 14.50 4.66
C CYS A 134 5.63 13.81 5.86
N LYS A 135 4.36 14.10 6.12
CA LYS A 135 3.56 13.37 7.10
C LYS A 135 2.79 12.26 6.41
N PHE A 136 2.84 11.08 6.98
CA PHE A 136 2.12 9.90 6.51
C PHE A 136 1.08 9.50 7.55
N THR A 137 -0.14 9.24 7.07
CA THR A 137 -1.17 8.54 7.85
C THR A 137 -1.60 7.33 7.05
N VAL A 138 -1.36 6.15 7.59
CA VAL A 138 -1.63 4.87 6.94
C VAL A 138 -2.71 4.14 7.73
N ILE A 139 -3.82 3.83 7.07
CA ILE A 139 -4.90 3.02 7.63
C ILE A 139 -4.80 1.65 7.00
N ILE A 140 -4.60 0.62 7.80
CA ILE A 140 -4.49 -0.76 7.34
C ILE A 140 -5.64 -1.56 7.92
N GLU A 141 -6.44 -2.15 7.04
CA GLU A 141 -7.54 -3.03 7.40
C GLU A 141 -7.02 -4.46 7.67
N ASN A 142 -7.73 -5.21 8.48
CA ASN A 142 -7.36 -6.59 8.79
C ASN A 142 -7.44 -7.54 7.58
N THR A 143 -8.13 -7.12 6.51
CA THR A 143 -8.19 -7.80 5.21
C THR A 143 -6.94 -7.64 4.37
N GLY A 144 -6.06 -6.70 4.76
CA GLY A 144 -4.86 -6.31 4.02
C GLY A 144 -5.04 -5.07 3.15
N GLY A 145 -6.26 -4.56 3.00
CA GLY A 145 -6.50 -3.28 2.33
C GLY A 145 -5.82 -2.14 3.07
N ALA A 146 -5.28 -1.16 2.37
CA ALA A 146 -4.59 -0.03 2.95
C ALA A 146 -4.93 1.29 2.26
N LYS A 147 -5.05 2.35 3.08
CA LYS A 147 -5.17 3.74 2.63
C LYS A 147 -4.00 4.54 3.16
N ILE A 148 -3.39 5.33 2.32
CA ILE A 148 -2.24 6.17 2.67
C ILE A 148 -2.62 7.61 2.36
N HIS A 149 -2.59 8.45 3.37
CA HIS A 149 -2.69 9.89 3.24
C HIS A 149 -1.31 10.49 3.41
N VAL A 150 -0.84 11.28 2.46
CA VAL A 150 0.48 11.92 2.48
C VAL A 150 0.31 13.41 2.40
N GLU A 151 0.86 14.13 3.38
CA GLU A 151 0.93 15.59 3.44
C GLU A 151 2.40 16.02 3.29
N PRO A 152 2.91 16.27 2.08
CA PRO A 152 4.25 16.80 1.91
C PRO A 152 4.28 18.29 2.29
N GLU A 153 5.37 18.74 2.93
CA GLU A 153 5.58 20.17 3.20
C GLU A 153 5.58 20.97 1.89
N LYS A 154 4.84 22.08 1.84
CA LYS A 154 4.74 22.98 0.66
C LYS A 154 4.18 22.34 -0.61
N ARG A 155 3.43 21.26 -0.48
CA ARG A 155 2.79 20.57 -1.60
C ARG A 155 1.35 20.17 -1.24
N ASP A 156 0.51 20.01 -2.25
CA ASP A 156 -0.84 19.45 -2.06
C ASP A 156 -0.74 18.02 -1.49
N PHE A 157 -1.68 17.66 -0.61
CA PHE A 157 -1.78 16.28 -0.12
C PHE A 157 -2.29 15.32 -1.21
N ILE A 158 -2.00 14.05 -1.04
CA ILE A 158 -2.49 12.99 -1.91
C ILE A 158 -2.92 11.79 -1.07
N ASP A 159 -4.04 11.20 -1.46
CA ASP A 159 -4.52 9.93 -0.94
C ASP A 159 -4.18 8.80 -1.92
N TYR A 160 -3.82 7.65 -1.38
CA TYR A 160 -3.57 6.43 -2.14
C TYR A 160 -4.33 5.27 -1.51
N GLU A 161 -4.74 4.31 -2.35
CA GLU A 161 -5.26 3.03 -1.90
C GLU A 161 -4.42 1.89 -2.46
N GLY A 162 -4.35 0.79 -1.73
CA GLY A 162 -3.57 -0.37 -2.13
C GLY A 162 -3.69 -1.53 -1.15
N ASP A 163 -2.78 -2.49 -1.27
CA ASP A 163 -2.80 -3.70 -0.47
C ASP A 163 -1.45 -3.95 0.19
N VAL A 164 -1.50 -4.39 1.44
CA VAL A 164 -0.33 -4.88 2.17
C VAL A 164 0.08 -6.23 1.61
N ARG A 165 1.36 -6.36 1.28
CA ARG A 165 2.00 -7.65 1.00
C ARG A 165 3.09 -7.91 2.03
N LEU A 166 3.03 -9.08 2.59
CA LEU A 166 3.90 -9.57 3.66
C LEU A 166 5.00 -10.44 3.06
#